data_db66b3819b941f89ef1bbec69a482ec4
#
_entry.id   db66b3819b941f89ef1bbec69a482ec4
#
_cell.length_a   1.000
_cell.length_b   1.000
_cell.length_c   1.000
_cell.angle_alpha   90.00
_cell.angle_beta   90.00
_cell.angle_gamma   90.00
#
_symmetry.space_group_name_H-M   'P 1'
#
loop_
_entity.id
_entity.type
_entity.pdbx_description
1 polymer ?
#
loop_
_entity_poly.entity_id
_entity_poly.type
_entity_poly.pdbx_seq_one_letter_code
_entity_poly.pdbx_strand_id
1 'polypeptide(L)'
;YFLRNANGMEVAVTNYGGSLVAIMVPDRDGKYANVIQGHDNIEDCINSPEPFLSTLVGRYGNRICHGKFRLNGKEYNLAINNGPNHLHGGPTGFHARVWDAEQINERTLVLRYVSAYYEEGFPGELSMTVMYSLSDDNELKIDYKGTTNKKTVVNMTSHGFFSLAGIANPTPTCEDVICQINADFYIPIDENSIPTGEIRSVKGTPFDFTTPHRVGEFIDDTDNEQIRNGAGYDHCFVLNKNEPGELTFAAKIIAVSYTHLRAHE
;
A
#
# COMPACT_ATOMS: atom_id res chain seq x y z
N TYR A 1 -9.91 -10.70 -12.89
CA TYR A 1 -11.18 -10.00 -12.77
C TYR A 1 -11.00 -8.59 -13.31
N PHE A 2 -12.02 -8.08 -14.00
CA PHE A 2 -11.98 -6.74 -14.57
C PHE A 2 -13.16 -5.93 -14.04
N LEU A 3 -12.84 -4.77 -13.46
CA LEU A 3 -13.83 -3.77 -13.08
C LEU A 3 -13.82 -2.66 -14.12
N ARG A 4 -15.01 -2.18 -14.51
CA ARG A 4 -15.18 -1.11 -15.50
C ARG A 4 -16.27 -0.17 -15.05
N ASN A 5 -16.04 1.13 -15.21
CA ASN A 5 -17.05 2.14 -14.97
C ASN A 5 -17.59 2.73 -16.29
N ALA A 6 -18.62 3.57 -16.18
CA ALA A 6 -19.24 4.21 -17.34
C ALA A 6 -18.31 5.22 -18.06
N ASN A 7 -17.28 5.72 -17.38
CA ASN A 7 -16.33 6.70 -17.92
C ASN A 7 -15.07 6.07 -18.51
N GLY A 8 -15.05 4.72 -18.65
CA GLY A 8 -14.00 3.99 -19.35
C GLY A 8 -12.76 3.68 -18.49
N MET A 9 -12.75 3.99 -17.21
CA MET A 9 -11.68 3.49 -16.31
C MET A 9 -11.84 1.99 -16.14
N GLU A 10 -10.72 1.26 -16.22
CA GLU A 10 -10.67 -0.19 -16.02
C GLU A 10 -9.65 -0.54 -14.93
N VAL A 11 -10.01 -1.50 -14.09
CA VAL A 11 -9.12 -2.04 -13.05
C VAL A 11 -9.08 -3.57 -13.20
N ALA A 12 -7.88 -4.11 -13.37
CA ALA A 12 -7.65 -5.56 -13.39
C ALA A 12 -7.11 -6.03 -12.05
N VAL A 13 -7.75 -7.06 -11.47
CA VAL A 13 -7.37 -7.65 -10.19
C VAL A 13 -7.21 -9.16 -10.36
N THR A 14 -6.14 -9.73 -9.82
CA THR A 14 -6.01 -11.18 -9.66
C THR A 14 -6.38 -11.59 -8.23
N ASN A 15 -6.96 -12.77 -8.05
CA ASN A 15 -7.24 -13.31 -6.74
C ASN A 15 -6.01 -13.97 -6.08
N TYR A 16 -4.88 -14.07 -6.75
CA TYR A 16 -3.60 -14.37 -6.13
C TYR A 16 -3.05 -13.08 -5.51
N GLY A 17 -2.93 -13.08 -4.19
CA GLY A 17 -2.53 -11.90 -3.42
C GLY A 17 -3.50 -10.72 -3.47
N GLY A 18 -4.65 -10.85 -4.14
CA GLY A 18 -5.55 -9.71 -4.41
C GLY A 18 -4.88 -8.57 -5.19
N SER A 19 -3.90 -8.91 -6.04
CA SER A 19 -3.02 -7.91 -6.66
C SER A 19 -3.75 -7.08 -7.70
N LEU A 20 -3.48 -5.78 -7.69
CA LEU A 20 -3.84 -4.85 -8.76
C LEU A 20 -2.88 -5.08 -9.95
N VAL A 21 -3.40 -5.62 -11.04
CA VAL A 21 -2.60 -5.96 -12.24
C VAL A 21 -2.48 -4.78 -13.18
N ALA A 22 -3.57 -4.03 -13.34
CA ALA A 22 -3.61 -2.83 -14.18
C ALA A 22 -4.67 -1.85 -13.67
N ILE A 23 -4.40 -0.57 -13.82
CA ILE A 23 -5.37 0.52 -13.68
C ILE A 23 -5.25 1.38 -14.94
N MET A 24 -6.20 1.21 -15.85
CA MET A 24 -6.27 1.92 -17.12
C MET A 24 -7.08 3.19 -16.96
N VAL A 25 -6.44 4.33 -17.11
CA VAL A 25 -7.09 5.65 -17.02
C VAL A 25 -6.78 6.47 -18.26
N PRO A 26 -7.71 7.32 -18.74
CA PRO A 26 -7.42 8.28 -19.80
C PRO A 26 -6.59 9.45 -19.24
N ASP A 27 -5.64 9.92 -20.04
CA ASP A 27 -5.02 11.21 -19.82
C ASP A 27 -5.94 12.37 -20.28
N ARG A 28 -5.45 13.60 -20.18
CA ARG A 28 -6.23 14.81 -20.62
C ARG A 28 -6.60 14.81 -22.10
N ASP A 29 -5.88 14.05 -22.93
CA ASP A 29 -6.11 13.93 -24.37
C ASP A 29 -6.98 12.72 -24.71
N GLY A 30 -7.45 11.99 -23.69
CA GLY A 30 -8.27 10.78 -23.79
C GLY A 30 -7.48 9.52 -24.14
N LYS A 31 -6.14 9.55 -24.10
CA LYS A 31 -5.31 8.38 -24.34
C LYS A 31 -5.17 7.57 -23.05
N TYR A 32 -5.50 6.29 -23.14
CA TYR A 32 -5.42 5.36 -22.00
C TYR A 32 -3.99 4.90 -21.74
N ALA A 33 -3.63 4.86 -20.45
CA ALA A 33 -2.38 4.29 -19.96
C ALA A 33 -2.62 3.49 -18.68
N ASN A 34 -1.85 2.42 -18.50
CA ASN A 34 -1.78 1.72 -17.22
C ASN A 34 -0.90 2.52 -16.26
N VAL A 35 -1.45 2.90 -15.10
CA VAL A 35 -0.78 3.76 -14.11
C VAL A 35 -0.35 3.01 -12.85
N ILE A 36 -0.45 1.66 -12.84
CA ILE A 36 0.05 0.83 -11.74
C ILE A 36 0.98 -0.27 -12.27
N GLN A 37 2.03 -0.56 -11.54
CA GLN A 37 2.91 -1.67 -11.88
C GLN A 37 2.27 -2.99 -11.44
N GLY A 38 2.20 -3.95 -12.34
CA GLY A 38 1.69 -5.29 -12.14
C GLY A 38 2.49 -6.29 -12.96
N HIS A 39 2.15 -7.56 -12.87
CA HIS A 39 2.76 -8.63 -13.65
C HIS A 39 1.88 -9.03 -14.83
N ASP A 40 2.49 -9.44 -15.94
CA ASP A 40 1.79 -9.82 -17.16
C ASP A 40 1.13 -11.20 -17.06
N ASN A 41 1.61 -12.05 -16.17
CA ASN A 41 1.12 -13.41 -15.98
C ASN A 41 1.29 -13.88 -14.52
N ILE A 42 0.67 -15.03 -14.20
CA ILE A 42 0.67 -15.56 -12.84
C ILE A 42 2.03 -16.11 -12.40
N GLU A 43 2.80 -16.66 -13.32
CA GLU A 43 4.13 -17.20 -13.06
C GLU A 43 5.07 -16.07 -12.60
N ASP A 44 5.00 -14.91 -13.22
CA ASP A 44 5.76 -13.73 -12.82
C ASP A 44 5.31 -13.19 -11.46
N CYS A 45 4.01 -13.25 -11.15
CA CYS A 45 3.51 -12.91 -9.80
C CYS A 45 4.11 -13.81 -8.73
N ILE A 46 4.12 -15.12 -8.97
CA ILE A 46 4.58 -16.13 -7.99
C ILE A 46 6.10 -16.05 -7.80
N ASN A 47 6.85 -15.80 -8.86
CA ASN A 47 8.31 -15.81 -8.87
C ASN A 47 8.94 -14.41 -8.78
N SER A 48 8.14 -13.38 -8.49
CA SER A 48 8.60 -12.00 -8.42
C SER A 48 9.70 -11.81 -7.38
N PRO A 49 10.80 -11.11 -7.71
CA PRO A 49 11.77 -10.66 -6.72
C PRO A 49 11.19 -9.59 -5.79
N GLU A 50 10.11 -8.92 -6.20
CA GLU A 50 9.30 -7.99 -5.38
C GLU A 50 7.93 -8.64 -5.11
N PRO A 51 7.82 -9.48 -4.07
CA PRO A 51 6.62 -10.28 -3.82
C PRO A 51 5.40 -9.44 -3.42
N PHE A 52 5.61 -8.18 -3.04
CA PHE A 52 4.56 -7.27 -2.58
C PHE A 52 4.06 -6.32 -3.69
N LEU A 53 4.51 -6.49 -4.93
CA LEU A 53 4.16 -5.62 -6.04
C LEU A 53 2.64 -5.55 -6.24
N SER A 54 2.05 -4.42 -5.84
CA SER A 54 0.62 -4.09 -5.95
C SER A 54 -0.35 -5.11 -5.34
N THR A 55 0.10 -5.85 -4.30
CA THR A 55 -0.66 -6.90 -3.62
C THR A 55 -1.40 -6.39 -2.37
N LEU A 56 -2.31 -7.22 -1.85
CA LEU A 56 -2.81 -7.08 -0.48
C LEU A 56 -1.74 -7.54 0.51
N VAL A 57 -1.49 -6.75 1.51
CA VAL A 57 -0.53 -7.03 2.58
C VAL A 57 -1.27 -7.32 3.89
N GLY A 58 -0.89 -8.38 4.55
CA GLY A 58 -1.45 -8.82 5.82
C GLY A 58 -0.82 -10.16 6.28
N ARG A 59 -1.06 -10.57 7.56
CA ARG A 59 -2.00 -9.91 8.51
C ARG A 59 -1.55 -8.52 8.95
N TYR A 60 -0.23 -8.25 8.98
CA TYR A 60 0.32 -7.00 9.51
C TYR A 60 1.25 -6.36 8.47
N GLY A 61 0.82 -5.22 7.95
CA GLY A 61 1.59 -4.41 7.01
C GLY A 61 2.76 -3.71 7.69
N ASN A 62 3.84 -3.54 6.94
CA ASN A 62 5.12 -3.04 7.40
C ASN A 62 5.81 -3.97 8.42
N ARG A 63 6.80 -3.48 9.18
CA ARG A 63 7.74 -4.29 9.97
C ARG A 63 7.27 -4.55 11.39
N ILE A 64 7.62 -5.73 11.89
CA ILE A 64 7.61 -6.06 13.32
C ILE A 64 9.04 -6.35 13.72
N CYS A 65 9.56 -5.53 14.64
CA CYS A 65 10.95 -5.58 15.12
C CYS A 65 11.32 -6.98 15.61
N HIS A 66 12.40 -7.55 15.05
CA HIS A 66 12.88 -8.90 15.33
C HIS A 66 11.82 -10.00 15.22
N GLY A 67 10.73 -9.75 14.47
CA GLY A 67 9.61 -10.67 14.35
C GLY A 67 8.93 -11.01 15.67
N LYS A 68 8.95 -10.12 16.66
CA LYS A 68 8.42 -10.41 18.00
C LYS A 68 7.40 -9.37 18.45
N PHE A 69 6.32 -9.86 19.02
CA PHE A 69 5.37 -8.99 19.72
C PHE A 69 4.78 -9.69 20.96
N ARG A 70 4.25 -8.89 21.88
CA ARG A 70 3.52 -9.40 23.04
C ARG A 70 2.05 -9.05 22.99
N LEU A 71 1.20 -10.05 23.23
CA LEU A 71 -0.24 -9.88 23.30
C LEU A 71 -0.78 -10.67 24.50
N ASN A 72 -1.49 -9.98 25.40
CA ASN A 72 -2.03 -10.58 26.65
C ASN A 72 -0.95 -11.32 27.49
N GLY A 73 0.25 -10.73 27.60
CA GLY A 73 1.36 -11.30 28.37
C GLY A 73 2.11 -12.45 27.70
N LYS A 74 1.61 -12.99 26.58
CA LYS A 74 2.29 -14.03 25.80
C LYS A 74 3.12 -13.41 24.67
N GLU A 75 4.35 -13.90 24.50
CA GLU A 75 5.21 -13.55 23.38
C GLU A 75 4.90 -14.43 22.16
N TYR A 76 4.89 -13.82 20.99
CA TYR A 76 4.76 -14.45 19.69
C TYR A 76 5.99 -14.15 18.86
N ASN A 77 6.48 -15.20 18.19
CA ASN A 77 7.64 -15.12 17.30
C ASN A 77 7.17 -15.43 15.88
N LEU A 78 7.49 -14.53 14.97
CA LEU A 78 7.14 -14.57 13.56
C LEU A 78 8.37 -14.90 12.72
N ALA A 79 8.17 -15.34 11.49
CA ALA A 79 9.24 -15.54 10.53
C ALA A 79 9.99 -14.23 10.25
N ILE A 80 11.31 -14.33 10.10
CA ILE A 80 12.18 -13.21 9.70
C ILE A 80 12.35 -13.28 8.19
N ASN A 81 11.90 -12.24 7.49
CA ASN A 81 11.92 -12.18 6.02
C ASN A 81 12.45 -10.85 5.45
N ASN A 82 12.92 -9.94 6.32
CA ASN A 82 13.50 -8.66 5.89
C ASN A 82 14.59 -8.23 6.89
N GLY A 83 15.87 -8.49 6.54
CA GLY A 83 16.97 -8.26 7.47
C GLY A 83 16.73 -8.97 8.82
N PRO A 84 16.78 -8.27 9.97
CA PRO A 84 16.48 -8.86 11.27
C PRO A 84 14.98 -8.90 11.60
N ASN A 85 14.10 -8.43 10.72
CA ASN A 85 12.71 -8.13 11.02
C ASN A 85 11.72 -9.03 10.26
N HIS A 86 10.49 -9.06 10.75
CA HIS A 86 9.33 -9.56 10.00
C HIS A 86 8.74 -8.41 9.18
N LEU A 87 8.35 -8.68 7.94
CA LEU A 87 7.78 -7.71 7.01
C LEU A 87 6.51 -8.23 6.37
N HIS A 88 5.50 -7.39 6.27
CA HIS A 88 4.30 -7.55 5.43
C HIS A 88 3.55 -8.88 5.62
N GLY A 89 3.52 -9.41 6.84
CA GLY A 89 2.79 -10.64 7.15
C GLY A 89 3.55 -11.93 6.90
N GLY A 90 4.86 -11.84 6.55
CA GLY A 90 5.77 -12.97 6.44
C GLY A 90 6.00 -13.47 5.01
N PRO A 91 6.82 -14.53 4.86
CA PRO A 91 7.20 -15.06 3.54
C PRO A 91 6.02 -15.53 2.69
N THR A 92 4.97 -16.03 3.33
CA THR A 92 3.76 -16.53 2.67
C THR A 92 2.49 -15.89 3.24
N GLY A 93 2.55 -14.57 3.48
CA GLY A 93 1.43 -13.76 3.95
C GLY A 93 0.31 -13.62 2.90
N PHE A 94 -0.55 -12.65 3.05
CA PHE A 94 -1.74 -12.47 2.21
C PHE A 94 -1.44 -12.23 0.73
N HIS A 95 -0.29 -11.67 0.41
CA HIS A 95 0.22 -11.48 -0.95
C HIS A 95 0.43 -12.81 -1.71
N ALA A 96 0.73 -13.90 -1.00
CA ALA A 96 1.02 -15.21 -1.57
C ALA A 96 -0.14 -16.22 -1.41
N ARG A 97 -1.37 -15.73 -1.21
CA ARG A 97 -2.56 -16.55 -1.03
C ARG A 97 -3.51 -16.42 -2.21
N VAL A 98 -4.17 -17.52 -2.55
CA VAL A 98 -5.31 -17.48 -3.47
C VAL A 98 -6.55 -17.18 -2.64
N TRP A 99 -7.23 -16.09 -2.96
CA TRP A 99 -8.45 -15.66 -2.32
C TRP A 99 -9.67 -16.20 -3.05
N ASP A 100 -10.72 -16.55 -2.31
CA ASP A 100 -12.02 -16.82 -2.89
C ASP A 100 -12.60 -15.51 -3.45
N ALA A 101 -12.89 -15.49 -4.74
CA ALA A 101 -13.27 -14.28 -5.45
C ALA A 101 -14.69 -14.37 -6.00
N GLU A 102 -15.46 -13.33 -5.77
CA GLU A 102 -16.82 -13.17 -6.28
C GLU A 102 -16.97 -11.81 -6.93
N GLN A 103 -17.15 -11.78 -8.25
CA GLN A 103 -17.47 -10.54 -8.96
C GLN A 103 -18.97 -10.30 -8.90
N ILE A 104 -19.39 -9.33 -8.08
CA ILE A 104 -20.80 -9.02 -7.82
C ILE A 104 -21.45 -8.37 -9.04
N ASN A 105 -20.72 -7.48 -9.70
CA ASN A 105 -21.13 -6.78 -10.92
C ASN A 105 -19.87 -6.24 -11.65
N GLU A 106 -20.06 -5.47 -12.71
CA GLU A 106 -18.97 -4.91 -13.53
C GLU A 106 -18.04 -3.95 -12.74
N ARG A 107 -18.45 -3.47 -11.56
CA ARG A 107 -17.72 -2.48 -10.76
C ARG A 107 -17.34 -2.96 -9.36
N THR A 108 -17.70 -4.19 -8.99
CA THR A 108 -17.49 -4.67 -7.62
C THR A 108 -16.95 -6.10 -7.61
N LEU A 109 -15.79 -6.28 -6.97
CA LEU A 109 -15.16 -7.57 -6.69
C LEU A 109 -15.02 -7.75 -5.19
N VAL A 110 -15.41 -8.91 -4.69
CA VAL A 110 -15.22 -9.30 -3.28
C VAL A 110 -14.24 -10.46 -3.21
N LEU A 111 -13.21 -10.30 -2.41
CA LEU A 111 -12.23 -11.34 -2.10
C LEU A 111 -12.40 -11.76 -0.63
N ARG A 112 -12.39 -13.08 -0.38
CA ARG A 112 -12.48 -13.66 0.97
C ARG A 112 -11.34 -14.62 1.21
N TYR A 113 -10.78 -14.56 2.42
CA TYR A 113 -9.74 -15.48 2.86
C TYR A 113 -9.87 -15.76 4.35
N VAL A 114 -9.67 -17.01 4.73
CA VAL A 114 -9.60 -17.43 6.13
C VAL A 114 -8.15 -17.80 6.44
N SER A 115 -7.49 -16.91 7.18
CA SER A 115 -6.14 -17.13 7.67
C SER A 115 -6.22 -17.97 8.95
N ALA A 116 -5.68 -19.18 8.89
CA ALA A 116 -5.78 -20.16 9.96
C ALA A 116 -5.02 -19.72 11.23
N TYR A 117 -5.38 -20.34 12.36
CA TYR A 117 -4.63 -20.17 13.61
C TYR A 117 -3.16 -20.53 13.43
N TYR A 118 -2.27 -19.62 13.84
CA TYR A 118 -0.81 -19.70 13.67
C TYR A 118 -0.27 -19.61 12.24
N GLU A 119 -1.09 -19.23 11.26
CA GLU A 119 -0.57 -18.87 9.94
C GLU A 119 0.45 -17.72 10.09
N GLU A 120 1.64 -17.88 9.53
CA GLU A 120 2.80 -17.00 9.69
C GLU A 120 3.16 -16.66 11.16
N GLY A 121 2.69 -17.47 12.14
CA GLY A 121 2.95 -17.28 13.57
C GLY A 121 1.93 -16.41 14.31
N PHE A 122 0.94 -15.84 13.62
CA PHE A 122 -0.06 -14.98 14.23
C PHE A 122 -1.14 -15.78 14.98
N PRO A 123 -1.55 -15.36 16.22
CA PRO A 123 -2.62 -16.03 16.96
C PRO A 123 -3.99 -15.75 16.37
N GLY A 124 -4.92 -16.67 16.64
CA GLY A 124 -6.32 -16.57 16.20
C GLY A 124 -6.51 -16.92 14.73
N GLU A 125 -7.65 -17.49 14.43
CA GLU A 125 -8.17 -17.57 13.07
C GLU A 125 -8.73 -16.21 12.70
N LEU A 126 -8.42 -15.72 11.49
CA LEU A 126 -8.86 -14.43 10.98
C LEU A 126 -9.57 -14.61 9.64
N SER A 127 -10.87 -14.31 9.62
CA SER A 127 -11.65 -14.26 8.39
C SER A 127 -11.63 -12.85 7.84
N MET A 128 -11.09 -12.68 6.63
CA MET A 128 -10.98 -11.39 5.94
C MET A 128 -11.90 -11.33 4.71
N THR A 129 -12.49 -10.17 4.52
CA THR A 129 -13.18 -9.79 3.29
C THR A 129 -12.57 -8.48 2.81
N VAL A 130 -12.17 -8.45 1.55
CA VAL A 130 -11.69 -7.23 0.88
C VAL A 130 -12.61 -6.96 -0.31
N MET A 131 -13.12 -5.75 -0.41
CA MET A 131 -14.02 -5.34 -1.48
C MET A 131 -13.37 -4.22 -2.29
N TYR A 132 -13.18 -4.48 -3.58
CA TYR A 132 -12.80 -3.50 -4.58
C TYR A 132 -14.07 -2.96 -5.23
N SER A 133 -14.25 -1.66 -5.23
CA SER A 133 -15.38 -1.00 -5.91
C SER A 133 -14.90 0.21 -6.71
N LEU A 134 -15.37 0.30 -7.94
CA LEU A 134 -15.04 1.36 -8.89
C LEU A 134 -16.26 2.23 -9.14
N SER A 135 -16.18 3.53 -8.80
CA SER A 135 -17.25 4.49 -9.05
C SER A 135 -17.20 5.08 -10.47
N ASP A 136 -18.28 5.72 -10.88
CA ASP A 136 -18.32 6.46 -12.15
C ASP A 136 -17.50 7.77 -12.10
N ASP A 137 -17.11 8.22 -10.91
CA ASP A 137 -16.20 9.36 -10.70
C ASP A 137 -14.71 8.97 -10.78
N ASN A 138 -14.40 7.75 -11.27
CA ASN A 138 -13.06 7.18 -11.36
C ASN A 138 -12.38 7.00 -10.00
N GLU A 139 -13.14 6.65 -8.97
CA GLU A 139 -12.63 6.32 -7.64
C GLU A 139 -12.55 4.80 -7.47
N LEU A 140 -11.37 4.27 -7.22
CA LEU A 140 -11.16 2.89 -6.76
C LEU A 140 -11.14 2.88 -5.24
N LYS A 141 -12.13 2.25 -4.63
CA LYS A 141 -12.22 2.06 -3.19
C LYS A 141 -11.87 0.61 -2.82
N ILE A 142 -11.08 0.45 -1.78
CA ILE A 142 -10.70 -0.85 -1.22
C ILE A 142 -11.16 -0.89 0.24
N ASP A 143 -12.22 -1.64 0.53
CA ASP A 143 -12.75 -1.82 1.87
C ASP A 143 -12.22 -3.11 2.50
N TYR A 144 -11.79 -3.05 3.76
CA TYR A 144 -11.29 -4.19 4.52
C TYR A 144 -12.23 -4.49 5.69
N LYS A 145 -12.63 -5.75 5.83
CA LYS A 145 -13.43 -6.23 6.96
C LYS A 145 -12.86 -7.53 7.49
N GLY A 146 -12.51 -7.54 8.78
CA GLY A 146 -11.97 -8.73 9.45
C GLY A 146 -12.78 -9.13 10.67
N THR A 147 -12.91 -10.44 10.91
CA THR A 147 -13.41 -11.01 12.15
C THR A 147 -12.47 -12.10 12.63
N THR A 148 -12.30 -12.25 13.94
CA THR A 148 -11.40 -13.24 14.53
C THR A 148 -12.03 -13.92 15.73
N ASN A 149 -11.63 -15.17 15.96
CA ASN A 149 -12.08 -15.96 17.13
C ASN A 149 -11.19 -15.75 18.37
N LYS A 150 -10.05 -15.04 18.25
CA LYS A 150 -9.15 -14.71 19.36
C LYS A 150 -8.48 -13.37 19.10
N LYS A 151 -8.04 -12.69 20.15
CA LYS A 151 -7.21 -11.48 19.99
C LYS A 151 -5.99 -11.77 19.12
N THR A 152 -5.77 -10.92 18.13
CA THR A 152 -4.65 -10.96 17.21
C THR A 152 -4.28 -9.54 16.81
N VAL A 153 -3.18 -9.37 16.06
CA VAL A 153 -2.80 -8.09 15.47
C VAL A 153 -3.16 -8.10 13.98
N VAL A 154 -3.76 -7.02 13.52
CA VAL A 154 -4.18 -6.85 12.12
C VAL A 154 -3.87 -5.42 11.69
N ASN A 155 -3.17 -5.28 10.57
CA ASN A 155 -2.95 -4.03 9.88
C ASN A 155 -2.89 -4.31 8.38
N MET A 156 -4.02 -4.20 7.70
CA MET A 156 -4.14 -4.49 6.27
C MET A 156 -3.83 -3.27 5.43
N THR A 157 -3.22 -3.49 4.27
CA THR A 157 -3.06 -2.46 3.25
C THR A 157 -3.01 -3.06 1.85
N SER A 158 -3.14 -2.22 0.82
CA SER A 158 -2.80 -2.52 -0.57
C SER A 158 -1.49 -1.81 -0.93
N HIS A 159 -0.53 -2.56 -1.45
CA HIS A 159 0.82 -2.09 -1.70
C HIS A 159 1.00 -1.60 -3.15
N GLY A 160 0.13 -0.69 -3.59
CA GLY A 160 0.12 -0.21 -4.97
C GLY A 160 1.37 0.56 -5.37
N PHE A 161 2.01 0.14 -6.46
CA PHE A 161 3.15 0.83 -7.07
C PHE A 161 2.64 1.66 -8.25
N PHE A 162 2.43 2.96 -8.03
CA PHE A 162 1.87 3.85 -9.03
C PHE A 162 2.94 4.49 -9.90
N SER A 163 2.69 4.53 -11.21
CA SER A 163 3.45 5.26 -12.21
C SER A 163 2.50 6.13 -13.04
N LEU A 164 2.23 7.34 -12.59
CA LEU A 164 1.22 8.21 -13.20
C LEU A 164 1.59 8.71 -14.61
N ALA A 165 2.86 8.56 -15.00
CA ALA A 165 3.31 8.80 -16.37
C ALA A 165 2.99 7.61 -17.32
N GLY A 166 2.40 6.53 -16.77
CA GLY A 166 2.17 5.26 -17.45
C GLY A 166 3.36 4.31 -17.38
N ILE A 167 3.11 3.01 -17.17
CA ILE A 167 4.16 1.99 -17.04
C ILE A 167 4.95 1.78 -18.35
N ALA A 168 4.38 2.13 -19.49
CA ALA A 168 5.04 2.06 -20.80
C ALA A 168 5.97 3.26 -21.07
N ASN A 169 6.08 4.22 -20.14
CA ASN A 169 6.99 5.34 -20.28
C ASN A 169 8.46 4.85 -20.20
N PRO A 170 9.29 5.10 -21.22
CA PRO A 170 10.67 4.60 -21.25
C PRO A 170 11.60 5.26 -20.22
N THR A 171 11.19 6.38 -19.64
CA THR A 171 11.97 7.13 -18.63
C THR A 171 11.12 7.41 -17.39
N PRO A 172 10.61 6.38 -16.71
CA PRO A 172 9.83 6.59 -15.50
C PRO A 172 10.76 7.05 -14.37
N THR A 173 10.50 8.24 -13.85
CA THR A 173 11.10 8.70 -12.59
C THR A 173 10.00 9.23 -11.67
N CYS A 174 10.10 8.96 -10.38
CA CYS A 174 9.23 9.57 -9.38
C CYS A 174 9.69 10.98 -8.98
N GLU A 175 10.89 11.40 -9.39
CA GLU A 175 11.48 12.67 -8.97
C GLU A 175 10.71 13.89 -9.46
N ASP A 176 10.13 13.80 -10.66
CA ASP A 176 9.35 14.90 -11.25
C ASP A 176 7.90 14.95 -10.75
N VAL A 177 7.50 13.95 -9.98
CA VAL A 177 6.15 13.89 -9.43
C VAL A 177 5.99 14.95 -8.33
N ILE A 178 4.91 15.71 -8.41
CA ILE A 178 4.53 16.68 -7.36
C ILE A 178 3.66 15.92 -6.35
N CYS A 179 4.06 15.95 -5.09
CA CYS A 179 3.35 15.31 -3.99
C CYS A 179 2.85 16.35 -2.99
N GLN A 180 1.66 16.08 -2.43
CA GLN A 180 1.12 16.77 -1.27
C GLN A 180 0.57 15.73 -0.31
N ILE A 181 0.89 15.85 0.98
CA ILE A 181 0.41 14.94 2.04
C ILE A 181 -0.26 15.77 3.14
N ASN A 182 -1.46 15.37 3.54
CA ASN A 182 -2.20 16.02 4.63
C ASN A 182 -1.74 15.49 5.99
N ALA A 183 -0.49 15.80 6.36
CA ALA A 183 0.10 15.35 7.61
C ALA A 183 1.11 16.38 8.13
N ASP A 184 0.97 16.78 9.40
CA ASP A 184 1.91 17.69 10.08
C ASP A 184 3.04 16.94 10.77
N PHE A 185 2.93 15.60 10.84
CA PHE A 185 3.89 14.73 11.52
C PHE A 185 4.16 13.47 10.70
N TYR A 186 5.33 12.88 10.94
CA TYR A 186 5.72 11.57 10.45
C TYR A 186 6.38 10.74 11.55
N ILE A 187 6.57 9.46 11.29
CA ILE A 187 7.20 8.52 12.23
C ILE A 187 8.63 8.26 11.77
N PRO A 188 9.67 8.75 12.48
CA PRO A 188 11.06 8.45 12.20
C PRO A 188 11.39 6.97 12.34
N ILE A 189 12.34 6.50 11.53
CA ILE A 189 12.82 5.12 11.50
C ILE A 189 14.32 5.04 11.81
N ASP A 190 14.75 3.89 12.34
CA ASP A 190 16.15 3.53 12.46
C ASP A 190 16.73 2.99 11.14
N GLU A 191 18.00 2.60 11.15
CA GLU A 191 18.71 2.02 10.00
C GLU A 191 18.14 0.68 9.51
N ASN A 192 17.26 0.04 10.27
CA ASN A 192 16.55 -1.18 9.93
C ASN A 192 15.09 -0.89 9.53
N SER A 193 14.75 0.37 9.31
CA SER A 193 13.40 0.87 9.00
C SER A 193 12.36 0.55 10.07
N ILE A 194 12.79 0.45 11.34
CA ILE A 194 11.89 0.26 12.48
C ILE A 194 11.51 1.62 13.07
N PRO A 195 10.21 1.88 13.31
CA PRO A 195 9.76 3.09 13.96
C PRO A 195 10.44 3.30 15.33
N THR A 196 10.97 4.52 15.56
CA THR A 196 11.67 4.86 16.81
C THR A 196 10.72 5.08 18.00
N GLY A 197 9.42 5.23 17.72
CA GLY A 197 8.40 5.61 18.71
C GLY A 197 8.21 7.12 18.84
N GLU A 198 9.04 7.92 18.16
CA GLU A 198 8.85 9.37 18.05
C GLU A 198 7.76 9.70 17.03
N ILE A 199 7.02 10.79 17.27
CA ILE A 199 6.15 11.45 16.28
C ILE A 199 6.80 12.81 16.04
N ARG A 200 7.42 12.98 14.86
CA ARG A 200 8.22 14.16 14.52
C ARG A 200 7.46 15.08 13.57
N SER A 201 7.54 16.39 13.81
CA SER A 201 6.98 17.38 12.89
C SER A 201 7.69 17.33 11.53
N VAL A 202 6.89 17.42 10.46
CA VAL A 202 7.43 17.53 9.10
C VAL A 202 8.05 18.89 8.83
N LYS A 203 7.63 19.94 9.57
CA LYS A 203 7.99 21.33 9.33
C LYS A 203 9.49 21.56 9.35
N GLY A 204 10.01 22.12 8.25
CA GLY A 204 11.43 22.42 8.09
C GLY A 204 12.30 21.19 7.85
N THR A 205 11.70 20.06 7.44
CA THR A 205 12.38 18.82 7.06
C THR A 205 12.10 18.47 5.60
N PRO A 206 12.85 17.57 4.97
CA PRO A 206 12.53 17.03 3.64
C PRO A 206 11.14 16.36 3.54
N PHE A 207 10.53 16.02 4.68
CA PHE A 207 9.22 15.36 4.75
C PHE A 207 8.04 16.34 4.77
N ASP A 208 8.27 17.65 4.63
CA ASP A 208 7.19 18.64 4.65
C ASP A 208 6.46 18.72 3.31
N PHE A 209 5.58 17.78 3.06
CA PHE A 209 4.65 17.75 1.92
C PHE A 209 3.29 18.40 2.22
N THR A 210 3.19 19.25 3.24
CA THR A 210 1.94 19.99 3.55
C THR A 210 1.55 20.93 2.41
N THR A 211 2.53 21.42 1.65
CA THR A 211 2.34 22.14 0.39
C THR A 211 2.89 21.32 -0.78
N PRO A 212 2.26 21.38 -1.98
CA PRO A 212 2.71 20.61 -3.13
C PRO A 212 4.14 20.97 -3.55
N HIS A 213 5.05 19.99 -3.62
CA HIS A 213 6.38 20.15 -4.22
C HIS A 213 6.89 18.83 -4.83
N ARG A 214 8.01 18.90 -5.55
CA ARG A 214 8.57 17.73 -6.25
C ARG A 214 9.16 16.73 -5.26
N VAL A 215 8.90 15.45 -5.51
CA VAL A 215 9.49 14.33 -4.74
C VAL A 215 11.02 14.35 -4.85
N GLY A 216 11.55 14.63 -6.04
CA GLY A 216 13.01 14.69 -6.29
C GLY A 216 13.74 15.85 -5.64
N GLU A 217 13.04 16.80 -4.98
CA GLU A 217 13.70 17.97 -4.40
C GLU A 217 14.70 17.62 -3.30
N PHE A 218 14.37 16.61 -2.47
CA PHE A 218 15.20 16.19 -1.34
C PHE A 218 15.41 14.67 -1.24
N ILE A 219 14.98 13.89 -2.24
CA ILE A 219 15.01 12.41 -2.16
C ILE A 219 16.43 11.87 -2.01
N ASP A 220 17.44 12.60 -2.53
CA ASP A 220 18.85 12.25 -2.48
C ASP A 220 19.65 13.02 -1.39
N ASP A 221 18.96 13.69 -0.47
CA ASP A 221 19.60 14.41 0.64
C ASP A 221 20.14 13.43 1.69
N THR A 222 21.26 12.79 1.38
CA THR A 222 21.91 11.80 2.27
C THR A 222 22.53 12.43 3.53
N ASP A 223 22.61 13.75 3.65
CA ASP A 223 22.99 14.41 4.91
C ASP A 223 21.85 14.33 5.93
N ASN A 224 20.60 14.23 5.46
CA ASN A 224 19.48 13.97 6.34
C ASN A 224 19.44 12.51 6.76
N GLU A 225 19.45 12.26 8.09
CA GLU A 225 19.43 10.92 8.67
C GLU A 225 18.24 10.07 8.18
N GLN A 226 17.06 10.67 8.12
CA GLN A 226 15.83 9.94 7.79
C GLN A 226 15.74 9.62 6.30
N ILE A 227 16.17 10.49 5.41
CA ILE A 227 16.32 10.19 3.97
C ILE A 227 17.32 9.05 3.79
N ARG A 228 18.44 9.07 4.52
CA ARG A 228 19.45 8.01 4.47
C ARG A 228 18.90 6.66 5.00
N ASN A 229 18.17 6.67 6.13
CA ASN A 229 17.58 5.45 6.72
C ASN A 229 16.50 4.83 5.84
N GLY A 230 15.70 5.66 5.15
CA GLY A 230 14.64 5.21 4.25
C GLY A 230 15.08 4.94 2.82
N ALA A 231 16.37 5.24 2.47
CA ALA A 231 16.82 5.29 1.09
C ALA A 231 15.89 6.16 0.20
N GLY A 232 15.46 7.28 0.74
CA GLY A 232 14.42 8.16 0.24
C GLY A 232 13.25 8.30 1.22
N TYR A 233 12.04 8.39 0.69
CA TYR A 233 10.82 8.54 1.48
C TYR A 233 10.14 7.17 1.71
N ASP A 234 10.49 6.47 2.79
CA ASP A 234 9.85 5.20 3.21
C ASP A 234 9.31 5.32 4.65
N HIS A 235 8.54 6.37 4.90
CA HIS A 235 8.07 6.71 6.24
C HIS A 235 6.54 6.73 6.32
N CYS A 236 6.01 6.39 7.50
CA CYS A 236 4.61 6.58 7.80
C CYS A 236 4.32 8.05 8.15
N PHE A 237 3.36 8.64 7.47
CA PHE A 237 2.84 9.97 7.80
C PHE A 237 1.64 9.86 8.74
N VAL A 238 1.57 10.74 9.71
CA VAL A 238 0.44 10.85 10.64
C VAL A 238 -0.58 11.80 10.03
N LEU A 239 -1.61 11.23 9.39
CA LEU A 239 -2.63 12.01 8.69
C LEU A 239 -3.41 12.92 9.64
N ASN A 240 -3.65 14.16 9.19
CA ASN A 240 -4.52 15.10 9.90
C ASN A 240 -5.97 14.64 9.75
N LYS A 241 -6.61 14.27 10.86
CA LYS A 241 -8.01 13.86 10.93
C LYS A 241 -8.73 14.67 12.01
N ASN A 242 -9.98 15.04 11.75
CA ASN A 242 -10.81 15.71 12.76
C ASN A 242 -11.33 14.70 13.77
N GLU A 243 -11.76 13.51 13.28
CA GLU A 243 -12.33 12.46 14.11
C GLU A 243 -11.67 11.09 13.78
N PRO A 244 -11.48 10.22 14.79
CA PRO A 244 -10.99 8.87 14.56
C PRO A 244 -11.91 8.06 13.62
N GLY A 245 -11.33 7.43 12.60
CA GLY A 245 -12.07 6.61 11.63
C GLY A 245 -12.79 7.41 10.53
N GLU A 246 -12.63 8.71 10.48
CA GLU A 246 -13.11 9.53 9.38
C GLU A 246 -12.32 9.24 8.10
N LEU A 247 -13.01 9.07 6.97
CA LEU A 247 -12.37 9.02 5.66
C LEU A 247 -12.04 10.44 5.21
N THR A 248 -10.75 10.79 5.21
CA THR A 248 -10.28 12.15 4.89
C THR A 248 -9.32 12.15 3.72
N PHE A 249 -9.09 13.33 3.14
CA PHE A 249 -8.01 13.53 2.19
C PHE A 249 -6.67 13.19 2.85
N ALA A 250 -5.95 12.22 2.27
CA ALA A 250 -4.64 11.80 2.74
C ALA A 250 -3.50 12.42 1.92
N ALA A 251 -3.53 12.22 0.61
CA ALA A 251 -2.46 12.68 -0.27
C ALA A 251 -2.96 12.98 -1.69
N LYS A 252 -2.18 13.80 -2.40
CA LYS A 252 -2.33 14.04 -3.84
C LYS A 252 -0.98 13.92 -4.53
N ILE A 253 -0.97 13.20 -5.64
CA ILE A 253 0.20 13.02 -6.50
C ILE A 253 -0.16 13.50 -7.90
N ILE A 254 0.70 14.32 -8.50
CA ILE A 254 0.50 14.90 -9.83
C ILE A 254 1.74 14.58 -10.68
N ALA A 255 1.54 13.86 -11.78
CA ALA A 255 2.58 13.66 -12.78
C ALA A 255 2.69 14.89 -13.72
N VAL A 256 3.85 15.05 -14.36
CA VAL A 256 4.08 16.11 -15.35
C VAL A 256 3.11 15.99 -16.53
N SER A 257 2.65 14.80 -16.86
CA SER A 257 1.59 14.52 -17.86
C SER A 257 0.19 15.01 -17.46
N TYR A 258 0.05 15.63 -16.27
CA TYR A 258 -1.21 16.07 -15.65
C TYR A 258 -2.17 14.96 -15.22
N THR A 259 -1.75 13.70 -15.27
CA THR A 259 -2.45 12.62 -14.56
C THR A 259 -2.25 12.84 -13.06
N HIS A 260 -3.31 12.76 -12.28
CA HIS A 260 -3.20 12.93 -10.83
C HIS A 260 -3.98 11.85 -10.09
N LEU A 261 -3.45 11.46 -8.94
CA LEU A 261 -4.06 10.57 -7.97
C LEU A 261 -4.38 11.35 -6.71
N ARG A 262 -5.58 11.18 -6.16
CA ARG A 262 -5.93 11.60 -4.79
C ARG A 262 -6.20 10.36 -3.96
N ALA A 263 -5.58 10.30 -2.80
CA ALA A 263 -5.84 9.26 -1.82
C ALA A 263 -6.64 9.80 -0.65
N HIS A 264 -7.55 8.99 -0.13
CA HIS A 264 -8.33 9.22 1.07
C HIS A 264 -8.18 8.00 1.99
N GLU A 265 -7.96 8.26 3.27
CA GLU A 265 -7.81 7.22 4.30
C GLU A 265 -8.53 7.60 5.60
#